data_cdbcac57e512c0494bc9c643dc98b01b
#
_entry.id   cdbcac57e512c0494bc9c643dc98b01b
#
_cell.length_a   1.000
_cell.length_b   1.000
_cell.length_c   1.000
_cell.angle_alpha   90.00
_cell.angle_beta   90.00
_cell.angle_gamma   90.00
#
_symmetry.space_group_name_H-M   'P 1'
#
loop_
_entity.id
_entity.type
_entity.pdbx_description
1 polymer ?
#
loop_
_entity_poly.entity_id
_entity_poly.type
_entity_poly.pdbx_seq_one_letter_code
_entity_poly.pdbx_strand_id
1 'polypeptide(L)' 'MPGVRKLIVLSAFNIDGSGALVHAFEPRRMKREDTAVYVAETMVNDYAGVVVWCREANVAVGEEGPSVILFQSGKVLEFD' A
#
# COMPACT_ATOMS: atom_id res chain seq x y z
N MET A 1 -16.61 -12.67 10.37
CA MET A 1 -17.71 -12.05 9.61
C MET A 1 -17.66 -12.53 8.19
N PRO A 2 -18.71 -13.13 7.75
CA PRO A 2 -18.75 -13.62 6.38
C PRO A 2 -18.87 -12.47 5.39
N GLY A 3 -18.23 -12.63 4.28
CA GLY A 3 -18.40 -11.79 3.12
C GLY A 3 -17.58 -10.52 3.04
N VAL A 4 -17.00 -10.03 4.13
CA VAL A 4 -16.24 -8.79 4.10
C VAL A 4 -14.78 -9.05 4.49
N ARG A 5 -13.86 -8.62 3.64
CA ARG A 5 -12.44 -8.72 3.88
C ARG A 5 -11.79 -7.37 3.67
N LYS A 6 -10.76 -7.10 4.46
CA LYS A 6 -9.98 -5.89 4.31
C LYS A 6 -8.60 -6.25 3.80
N LEU A 7 -8.22 -5.66 2.69
CA LEU A 7 -6.90 -5.82 2.10
C LEU A 7 -6.07 -4.60 2.48
N ILE A 8 -4.97 -4.83 3.19
CA ILE A 8 -4.05 -3.77 3.59
C ILE A 8 -2.73 -4.06 2.91
N VAL A 9 -2.21 -3.10 2.14
CA VAL A 9 -1.02 -3.29 1.33
C VAL A 9 0.00 -2.19 1.62
N LEU A 10 1.24 -2.62 1.81
CA LEU A 10 2.40 -1.74 1.95
C LEU A 10 3.23 -1.83 0.68
N SER A 11 3.51 -0.70 0.06
CA SER A 11 4.36 -0.61 -1.13
C SER A 11 5.45 0.43 -0.92
N ALA A 12 6.62 0.18 -1.49
CA ALA A 12 7.70 1.15 -1.51
C ALA A 12 8.25 1.27 -2.92
N PHE A 13 8.79 2.43 -3.24
CA PHE A 13 9.24 2.76 -4.58
C PHE A 13 10.64 3.35 -4.57
N ASN A 14 11.41 3.03 -5.60
CA ASN A 14 12.72 3.61 -5.85
C ASN A 14 12.72 4.25 -7.23
N ILE A 15 13.72 5.10 -7.47
CA ILE A 15 13.94 5.68 -8.78
C ILE A 15 15.09 4.90 -9.42
N ASP A 16 14.86 4.35 -10.61
CA ASP A 16 15.88 3.58 -11.32
C ASP A 16 16.87 4.49 -12.05
N GLY A 17 17.83 3.89 -12.75
CA GLY A 17 18.85 4.63 -13.46
C GLY A 17 18.34 5.52 -14.58
N SER A 18 17.12 5.28 -15.06
CA SER A 18 16.50 6.11 -16.11
C SER A 18 15.63 7.23 -15.52
N GLY A 19 15.49 7.29 -14.21
CA GLY A 19 14.64 8.25 -13.55
C GLY A 19 13.19 7.79 -13.40
N ALA A 20 12.89 6.55 -13.73
CA ALA A 20 11.54 6.01 -13.61
C ALA A 20 11.28 5.51 -12.18
N LEU A 21 10.05 5.68 -11.73
CA LEU A 21 9.63 5.20 -10.42
C LEU A 21 9.22 3.73 -10.55
N VAL A 22 9.87 2.88 -9.78
CA VAL A 22 9.65 1.43 -9.81
C VAL A 22 9.43 0.90 -8.41
N HIS A 23 8.75 -0.25 -8.30
CA HIS A 23 8.58 -0.90 -7.01
C HIS A 23 9.93 -1.34 -6.46
N ALA A 24 10.20 -1.02 -5.19
CA ALA A 24 11.43 -1.44 -4.51
C ALA A 24 11.38 -2.93 -4.18
N PHE A 25 10.18 -3.44 -3.91
CA PHE A 25 9.92 -4.86 -3.65
C PHE A 25 8.46 -5.12 -3.98
N GLU A 26 8.05 -6.37 -4.00
CA GLU A 26 6.66 -6.70 -4.25
C GLU A 26 5.78 -6.13 -3.14
N PRO A 27 4.61 -5.58 -3.49
CA PRO A 27 3.68 -5.09 -2.48
C PRO A 27 3.39 -6.15 -1.43
N ARG A 28 3.42 -5.76 -0.18
CA ARG A 28 3.22 -6.68 0.95
C ARG A 28 1.82 -6.54 1.53
N ARG A 29 1.18 -7.66 1.73
CA ARG A 29 -0.10 -7.67 2.45
C ARG A 29 0.19 -7.65 3.93
N MET A 30 -0.50 -6.75 4.63
CA MET A 30 -0.35 -6.60 6.07
C MET A 30 -1.65 -7.02 6.75
N LYS A 31 -1.57 -7.46 7.98
CA LYS A 31 -2.74 -7.91 8.72
C LYS A 31 -3.42 -6.79 9.49
N ARG A 32 -2.67 -5.75 9.85
CA ARG A 32 -3.18 -4.65 10.66
C ARG A 32 -2.77 -3.31 10.08
N GLU A 33 -3.68 -2.35 10.15
CA GLU A 33 -3.42 -1.01 9.63
C GLU A 33 -2.33 -0.28 10.41
N ASP A 34 -2.40 -0.35 11.75
CA ASP A 34 -1.42 0.32 12.60
C ASP A 34 -0.01 -0.22 12.39
N THR A 35 0.12 -1.53 12.27
CA THR A 35 1.42 -2.15 12.00
C THR A 35 1.95 -1.75 10.63
N ALA A 36 1.08 -1.72 9.62
CA ALA A 36 1.48 -1.34 8.28
C ALA A 36 1.98 0.10 8.24
N VAL A 37 1.29 1.02 8.87
CA VAL A 37 1.70 2.42 8.95
C VAL A 37 3.01 2.56 9.71
N TYR A 38 3.16 1.87 10.82
CA TYR A 38 4.39 1.91 11.60
C TYR A 38 5.59 1.44 10.78
N VAL A 39 5.46 0.32 10.09
CA VAL A 39 6.54 -0.19 9.25
C VAL A 39 6.85 0.80 8.12
N ALA A 40 5.83 1.38 7.51
CA ALA A 40 6.01 2.36 6.45
C ALA A 40 6.79 3.58 6.96
N GLU A 41 6.47 4.05 8.16
CA GLU A 41 7.18 5.19 8.75
C GLU A 41 8.66 4.92 8.94
N THR A 42 9.04 3.67 9.22
CA THR A 42 10.45 3.31 9.38
C THR A 42 11.18 3.26 8.04
N MET A 43 10.47 3.26 6.93
CA MET A 43 11.03 3.13 5.60
C MET A 43 11.18 4.45 4.85
N VAL A 44 10.65 5.54 5.39
CA VAL A 44 10.57 6.80 4.62
C VAL A 44 11.91 7.36 4.19
N ASN A 45 12.98 7.06 4.91
CA ASN A 45 14.32 7.53 4.56
C ASN A 45 15.10 6.56 3.68
N ASP A 46 14.60 5.35 3.49
CA ASP A 46 15.30 4.31 2.75
C ASP A 46 14.84 4.19 1.30
N TYR A 47 13.68 4.75 0.97
CA TYR A 47 13.07 4.63 -0.33
C TYR A 47 12.61 5.98 -0.86
N ALA A 48 12.48 6.08 -2.17
CA ALA A 48 12.01 7.33 -2.80
C ALA A 48 10.55 7.62 -2.44
N GLY A 49 9.76 6.59 -2.21
CA GLY A 49 8.38 6.74 -1.79
C GLY A 49 7.86 5.51 -1.08
N VAL A 50 6.91 5.71 -0.17
CA VAL A 50 6.28 4.63 0.58
C VAL A 50 4.79 4.93 0.66
N VAL A 51 3.96 3.93 0.47
CA VAL A 51 2.51 4.08 0.59
C VAL A 51 1.90 2.86 1.28
N VAL A 52 0.93 3.13 2.13
CA VAL A 52 0.06 2.09 2.71
C VAL A 52 -1.35 2.42 2.31
N TRP A 53 -2.02 1.48 1.71
CA TRP A 53 -3.42 1.65 1.33
C TRP A 53 -4.23 0.43 1.74
N CYS A 54 -5.52 0.62 1.87
CA CYS A 54 -6.43 -0.48 2.17
C CYS A 54 -7.67 -0.41 1.30
N ARG A 55 -8.31 -1.55 1.16
CA ARG A 55 -9.54 -1.70 0.40
C ARG A 55 -10.39 -2.76 1.08
N GLU A 56 -11.68 -2.50 1.17
CA GLU A 56 -12.62 -3.50 1.64
C GLU A 56 -13.25 -4.19 0.45
N ALA A 57 -13.44 -5.49 0.58
CA ALA A 57 -14.11 -6.29 -0.45
C ALA A 57 -15.16 -7.16 0.20
N ASN A 58 -16.35 -7.20 -0.40
CA ASN A 58 -17.40 -8.11 0.04
C ASN A 58 -17.37 -9.34 -0.86
N VAL A 59 -16.74 -10.40 -0.37
CA VAL A 59 -16.52 -11.60 -1.14
C VAL A 59 -17.83 -12.28 -1.54
N ALA A 60 -18.84 -12.18 -0.68
CA ALA A 60 -20.12 -12.85 -0.91
C ALA A 60 -20.86 -12.28 -2.12
N VAL A 61 -20.70 -11.01 -2.41
CA VAL A 61 -21.38 -10.36 -3.55
C VAL A 61 -20.42 -9.86 -4.61
N GLY A 62 -19.13 -10.13 -4.45
CA GLY A 62 -18.13 -9.74 -5.43
C GLY A 62 -17.85 -8.25 -5.51
N GLU A 63 -18.23 -7.49 -4.51
CA GLU A 63 -18.02 -6.05 -4.50
C GLU A 63 -16.67 -5.67 -3.89
N GLU A 64 -16.05 -4.67 -4.48
CA GLU A 64 -14.84 -4.07 -3.94
C GLU A 64 -15.08 -2.59 -3.66
N GLY A 65 -14.69 -2.15 -2.48
CA GLY A 65 -14.75 -0.74 -2.14
C GLY A 65 -13.59 0.05 -2.70
N PRO A 66 -13.61 1.38 -2.56
CA PRO A 66 -12.51 2.21 -3.02
C PRO A 66 -11.25 1.99 -2.19
N SER A 67 -10.10 2.26 -2.79
CA SER A 67 -8.84 2.24 -2.07
C SER A 67 -8.73 3.48 -1.18
N VAL A 68 -8.28 3.29 0.04
CA VAL A 68 -8.07 4.38 0.99
C VAL A 68 -6.59 4.42 1.33
N ILE A 69 -5.98 5.61 1.22
CA ILE A 69 -4.59 5.79 1.58
C ILE A 69 -4.49 6.01 3.08
N LEU A 70 -3.78 5.14 3.76
CA LEU A 70 -3.55 5.24 5.20
C LEU A 70 -2.30 6.04 5.53
N PHE A 71 -1.28 5.94 4.67
CA PHE A 71 -0.02 6.64 4.84
C PHE A 71 0.66 6.77 3.49
N GLN A 72 1.26 7.91 3.24
CA GLN A 72 1.99 8.15 2.00
C GLN A 72 3.13 9.12 2.28
N SER A 73 4.31 8.81 1.75
CA SER A 73 5.48 9.66 1.89
C SER A 73 6.31 9.58 0.61
N GLY A 74 6.81 10.72 0.16
CA GLY A 74 7.67 10.79 -1.01
C GLY A 74 6.92 10.55 -2.31
N LYS A 75 7.62 9.98 -3.27
CA LYS A 75 7.06 9.75 -4.61
C LYS A 75 6.46 8.36 -4.70
N VAL A 76 5.21 8.28 -5.09
CA VAL A 76 4.50 7.02 -5.24
C VAL A 76 3.80 6.99 -6.60
N LEU A 77 3.61 5.77 -7.13
CA LEU A 77 2.83 5.59 -8.33
C LEU A 77 1.37 5.83 -8.02
N GLU A 78 0.68 6.49 -8.95
CA GLU A 78 -0.76 6.64 -8.82
C GLU A 78 -1.45 5.32 -9.12
N PHE A 79 -2.49 5.06 -8.39
CA PHE A 79 -3.35 3.91 -8.65
C PHE A 79 -4.78 4.25 -8.29
N ASP A 80 -5.67 3.70 -9.04
CA ASP A 80 -7.11 3.96 -8.86
C ASP A 80 -7.78 2.88 -8.04
#